data_66588f5b4db02341b7327c4f5521e7a9
#
_entry.id   66588f5b4db02341b7327c4f5521e7a9
#
_cell.length_a   1.000
_cell.length_b   1.000
_cell.length_c   1.000
_cell.angle_alpha   90.00
_cell.angle_beta   90.00
_cell.angle_gamma   90.00
#
_symmetry.space_group_name_H-M   'P 1'
#
loop_
_entity.id
_entity.type
_entity.pdbx_description
1 polymer ?
#
loop_
_entity_poly.entity_id
_entity_poly.type
_entity_poly.pdbx_seq_one_letter_code
_entity_poly.pdbx_strand_id
1 'polypeptide(L)'
;MSRKVFQRKEYSIYRAGDGFIIHNTNGEFVKHHTHIRSFKKAKSIVDLCIRKKLPDKPNIWEIESLMRLTRNNAYYNKLRDLLEGLGE
;
A
#
# COMPACT_ATOMS: atom_id res chain seq x y z
N MET A 1 7.21 -20.03 -0.58
CA MET A 1 8.33 -19.12 -0.93
C MET A 1 7.82 -17.94 -1.72
N SER A 2 8.20 -16.72 -1.38
CA SER A 2 7.76 -15.53 -2.09
C SER A 2 8.69 -15.23 -3.27
N ARG A 3 8.12 -14.67 -4.32
CA ARG A 3 8.85 -14.37 -5.55
C ARG A 3 8.50 -12.96 -6.00
N LYS A 4 9.51 -12.13 -6.23
CA LYS A 4 9.27 -10.75 -6.71
C LYS A 4 8.75 -10.79 -8.14
N VAL A 5 7.59 -10.15 -8.36
CA VAL A 5 6.93 -10.12 -9.67
C VAL A 5 6.82 -8.70 -10.22
N PHE A 6 7.16 -7.68 -9.43
CA PHE A 6 7.03 -6.29 -9.86
C PHE A 6 7.91 -5.41 -8.98
N GLN A 7 8.48 -4.37 -9.60
CA GLN A 7 9.28 -3.36 -8.88
C GLN A 7 9.04 -2.01 -9.53
N ARG A 8 8.72 -1.02 -8.73
CA ARG A 8 8.62 0.36 -9.20
C ARG A 8 9.05 1.30 -8.09
N LYS A 9 10.12 2.06 -8.33
CA LYS A 9 10.76 2.92 -7.32
C LYS A 9 11.07 2.10 -6.07
N GLU A 10 10.67 2.55 -4.88
CA GLU A 10 10.94 1.84 -3.63
C GLU A 10 9.93 0.73 -3.32
N TYR A 11 8.98 0.46 -4.22
CA TYR A 11 7.94 -0.54 -3.96
C TYR A 11 8.18 -1.82 -4.74
N SER A 12 8.16 -2.95 -4.01
CA SER A 12 8.26 -4.28 -4.59
C SER A 12 6.98 -5.05 -4.35
N ILE A 13 6.56 -5.85 -5.32
CA ILE A 13 5.43 -6.75 -5.15
C ILE A 13 5.95 -8.18 -5.28
N TYR A 14 5.60 -9.02 -4.31
CA TYR A 14 5.97 -10.43 -4.27
C TYR A 14 4.73 -11.30 -4.36
N ARG A 15 4.82 -12.38 -5.11
CA ARG A 15 3.79 -13.40 -5.07
C ARG A 15 4.06 -14.31 -3.89
N ALA A 16 3.04 -14.53 -3.06
CA ALA A 16 3.16 -15.34 -1.85
C ALA A 16 1.87 -16.11 -1.65
N GLY A 17 1.92 -17.43 -1.78
CA GLY A 17 0.72 -18.25 -1.73
C GLY A 17 -0.26 -17.88 -2.83
N ASP A 18 -1.51 -17.65 -2.48
CA ASP A 18 -2.56 -17.28 -3.42
C ASP A 18 -2.81 -15.76 -3.47
N GLY A 19 -1.86 -14.98 -2.97
CA GLY A 19 -1.96 -13.52 -2.96
C GLY A 19 -0.63 -12.85 -3.25
N PHE A 20 -0.55 -11.58 -2.88
CA PHE A 20 0.62 -10.74 -3.15
C PHE A 20 0.98 -9.94 -1.91
N ILE A 21 2.27 -9.63 -1.77
CA ILE A 21 2.77 -8.78 -0.69
C ILE A 21 3.42 -7.57 -1.33
N ILE A 22 3.04 -6.37 -0.89
CA ILE A 22 3.70 -5.14 -1.30
C ILE A 22 4.63 -4.71 -0.17
N HIS A 23 5.84 -4.33 -0.51
CA HIS A 23 6.84 -3.88 0.45
C HIS A 23 7.46 -2.56 0.00
N ASN A 24 7.49 -1.57 0.90
CA ASN A 24 8.27 -0.36 0.70
C ASN A 24 9.69 -0.66 1.15
N THR A 25 10.60 -0.81 0.18
CA THR A 25 11.97 -1.26 0.45
C THR A 25 12.81 -0.24 1.23
N ASN A 26 12.35 0.99 1.36
CA ASN A 26 13.02 2.00 2.20
C ASN A 26 12.65 1.85 3.68
N GLY A 27 11.75 0.93 4.02
CA GLY A 27 11.34 0.68 5.39
C GLY A 27 11.51 -0.79 5.76
N GLU A 28 11.35 -1.07 7.05
CA GLU A 28 11.38 -2.43 7.54
C GLU A 28 10.19 -3.23 7.00
N PHE A 29 10.44 -4.47 6.59
CA PHE A 29 9.39 -5.32 6.04
C PHE A 29 8.19 -5.42 7.00
N VAL A 30 8.45 -5.66 8.27
CA VAL A 30 7.39 -5.87 9.26
C VAL A 30 6.46 -4.64 9.35
N LYS A 31 7.05 -3.45 9.31
CA LYS A 31 6.28 -2.21 9.48
C LYS A 31 5.69 -1.68 8.18
N HIS A 32 6.30 -1.98 7.05
CA HIS A 32 5.96 -1.34 5.78
C HIS A 32 5.66 -2.35 4.69
N HIS A 33 4.76 -3.29 4.99
CA HIS A 33 4.24 -4.24 4.01
C HIS A 33 2.74 -4.38 4.16
N THR A 34 2.10 -4.88 3.11
CA THR A 34 0.67 -5.18 3.15
C THR A 34 0.38 -6.36 2.23
N HIS A 35 -0.70 -7.10 2.54
CA HIS A 35 -1.13 -8.28 1.79
C HIS A 35 -2.32 -7.93 0.92
N ILE A 36 -2.24 -8.25 -0.36
CA ILE A 36 -3.26 -7.93 -1.37
C ILE A 36 -3.55 -9.20 -2.17
N ARG A 37 -4.81 -9.48 -2.46
CA ARG A 37 -5.18 -10.68 -3.21
C ARG A 37 -5.00 -10.54 -4.71
N SER A 38 -5.17 -9.36 -5.26
CA SER A 38 -5.13 -9.10 -6.68
C SER A 38 -3.86 -8.38 -7.10
N PHE A 39 -3.20 -8.87 -8.14
CA PHE A 39 -2.01 -8.20 -8.69
C PHE A 39 -2.37 -6.81 -9.24
N LYS A 40 -3.51 -6.73 -9.93
CA LYS A 40 -3.99 -5.44 -10.46
C LYS A 40 -4.20 -4.44 -9.34
N LYS A 41 -4.82 -4.87 -8.25
CA LYS A 41 -5.05 -4.01 -7.09
C LYS A 41 -3.74 -3.61 -6.43
N ALA A 42 -2.80 -4.55 -6.34
CA ALA A 42 -1.48 -4.28 -5.77
C ALA A 42 -0.75 -3.19 -6.55
N LYS A 43 -0.77 -3.26 -7.88
CA LYS A 43 -0.15 -2.23 -8.72
C LYS A 43 -0.84 -0.89 -8.56
N SER A 44 -2.16 -0.88 -8.43
CA SER A 44 -2.94 0.34 -8.20
C SER A 44 -2.52 1.00 -6.88
N ILE A 45 -2.35 0.21 -5.83
CA ILE A 45 -1.92 0.72 -4.53
C ILE A 45 -0.52 1.31 -4.60
N VAL A 46 0.40 0.65 -5.29
CA VAL A 46 1.75 1.17 -5.51
C VAL A 46 1.69 2.52 -6.23
N ASP A 47 0.86 2.62 -7.27
CA ASP A 47 0.71 3.86 -8.03
C ASP A 47 0.21 5.00 -7.13
N LEU A 48 -0.78 4.75 -6.30
CA LEU A 48 -1.29 5.75 -5.36
C LEU A 48 -0.21 6.22 -4.38
N CYS A 49 0.58 5.29 -3.86
CA CYS A 49 1.69 5.63 -2.96
C CYS A 49 2.74 6.51 -3.64
N ILE A 50 3.11 6.16 -4.87
CA ILE A 50 4.12 6.92 -5.61
C ILE A 50 3.64 8.33 -5.91
N ARG A 51 2.40 8.46 -6.35
CA ARG A 51 1.79 9.75 -6.68
C ARG A 51 1.30 10.52 -5.46
N LYS A 52 1.24 9.87 -4.31
CA LYS A 52 0.72 10.43 -3.06
C LYS A 52 -0.71 10.94 -3.24
N LYS A 53 -1.53 10.13 -3.92
CA LYS A 53 -2.94 10.45 -4.18
C LYS A 53 -3.85 9.64 -3.29
N LEU A 54 -5.03 10.22 -2.99
CA LEU A 54 -6.05 9.51 -2.24
C LEU A 54 -6.89 8.67 -3.21
N PRO A 55 -7.39 7.49 -2.76
CA PRO A 55 -8.24 6.67 -3.62
C PRO A 55 -9.57 7.36 -3.93
N ASP A 56 -10.09 7.14 -5.15
CA ASP A 56 -11.34 7.77 -5.60
C ASP A 56 -12.56 7.25 -4.83
N LYS A 57 -12.57 5.94 -4.56
CA LYS A 57 -13.64 5.30 -3.81
C LYS A 57 -13.02 4.63 -2.59
N PRO A 58 -12.70 5.43 -1.57
CA PRO A 58 -11.95 4.90 -0.44
C PRO A 58 -12.75 3.91 0.40
N ASN A 59 -12.06 2.89 0.86
CA ASN A 59 -12.57 2.01 1.90
C ASN A 59 -11.49 1.87 2.97
N ILE A 60 -11.91 1.47 4.15
CA ILE A 60 -11.03 1.40 5.32
C ILE A 60 -9.79 0.53 5.02
N TRP A 61 -10.02 -0.63 4.42
CA TRP A 61 -8.97 -1.58 4.14
C TRP A 61 -7.89 -1.01 3.20
N GLU A 62 -8.31 -0.33 2.13
CA GLU A 62 -7.39 0.26 1.17
C GLU A 62 -6.57 1.39 1.80
N ILE A 63 -7.23 2.23 2.60
CA ILE A 63 -6.56 3.35 3.27
C ILE A 63 -5.53 2.81 4.26
N GLU A 64 -5.86 1.79 5.03
CA GLU A 64 -4.92 1.20 5.99
C GLU A 64 -3.71 0.59 5.27
N SER A 65 -3.92 -0.04 4.12
CA SER A 65 -2.82 -0.57 3.32
C SER A 65 -1.86 0.53 2.87
N LEU A 66 -2.40 1.64 2.40
CA LEU A 66 -1.60 2.79 1.98
C LEU A 66 -0.82 3.39 3.16
N MET A 67 -1.46 3.47 4.32
CA MET A 67 -0.82 3.99 5.53
C MET A 67 0.36 3.12 5.97
N ARG A 68 0.23 1.80 5.83
CA ARG A 68 1.31 0.88 6.18
C ARG A 68 2.51 1.04 5.24
N LEU A 69 2.24 1.29 3.97
CA LEU A 69 3.29 1.34 2.95
C LEU A 69 4.06 2.64 2.93
N THR A 70 3.38 3.77 3.15
CA THR A 70 4.06 5.06 2.98
C THR A 70 4.97 5.39 4.15
N ARG A 71 6.08 6.04 3.83
CA ARG A 71 6.96 6.65 4.83
C ARG A 71 6.90 8.17 4.77
N ASN A 72 5.98 8.71 3.96
CA ASN A 72 5.79 10.15 3.83
C ASN A 72 4.76 10.62 4.84
N ASN A 73 5.18 11.46 5.78
CA ASN A 73 4.32 11.92 6.87
C ASN A 73 3.12 12.73 6.39
N ALA A 74 3.31 13.58 5.40
CA ALA A 74 2.22 14.40 4.87
C ALA A 74 1.14 13.54 4.23
N TYR A 75 1.55 12.54 3.45
CA TYR A 75 0.61 11.61 2.82
C TYR A 75 -0.08 10.74 3.88
N TYR A 76 0.67 10.25 4.85
CA TYR A 76 0.11 9.48 5.96
C TYR A 76 -0.99 10.26 6.68
N ASN A 77 -0.74 11.54 6.96
CA ASN A 77 -1.71 12.37 7.66
C ASN A 77 -2.98 12.58 6.83
N LYS A 78 -2.85 12.73 5.51
CA LYS A 78 -4.02 12.84 4.63
C LYS A 78 -4.85 11.56 4.64
N LEU A 79 -4.17 10.41 4.62
CA LEU A 79 -4.85 9.11 4.68
C LEU A 79 -5.55 8.93 6.02
N ARG A 80 -4.90 9.31 7.12
CA ARG A 80 -5.50 9.22 8.44
C ARG A 80 -6.76 10.08 8.54
N ASP A 81 -6.70 11.30 8.04
CA ASP A 81 -7.87 12.20 8.06
C ASP A 81 -9.02 11.60 7.25
N LEU A 82 -8.71 11.01 6.09
CA LEU A 82 -9.71 10.33 5.27
C LEU A 82 -10.31 9.15 6.01
N LEU A 83 -9.48 8.36 6.68
CA LEU A 83 -9.92 7.20 7.45
C LEU A 83 -10.86 7.61 8.58
N GLU A 84 -10.51 8.67 9.31
CA GLU A 84 -11.34 9.19 10.39
C GLU A 84 -12.70 9.63 9.87
N GLY A 85 -12.74 10.27 8.70
CA GLY A 85 -13.99 10.67 8.08
C GLY A 85 -14.90 9.51 7.70
N LEU A 86 -14.31 8.39 7.31
CA LEU A 86 -15.08 7.19 6.97
C LEU A 86 -15.63 6.50 8.21
N GLY A 87 -14.97 6.66 9.35
CA GLY A 87 -15.39 6.03 10.59
C GLY A 87 -16.56 6.71 11.29
N GLU A 88 -16.99 7.87 10.81
CA GLU A 88 -18.08 8.63 11.42
C GLU A 88 -19.47 8.22 10.94
#